data_dd2388b3c34dc5cdfe39d91041dcdc94
#
_entry.id   dd2388b3c34dc5cdfe39d91041dcdc94
#
_cell.length_a   1.000
_cell.length_b   1.000
_cell.length_c   1.000
_cell.angle_alpha   90.00
_cell.angle_beta   90.00
_cell.angle_gamma   90.00
#
_symmetry.space_group_name_H-M   'P 1'
#
loop_
_entity.id
_entity.type
_entity.pdbx_description
1 polymer ?
#
loop_
_entity_poly.entity_id
_entity_poly.type
_entity_poly.pdbx_seq_one_letter_code
_entity_poly.pdbx_strand_id
1 'polypeptide(L)'
;MSNQTSKTMTREQIHKLVLTGILAAIVIVLQFFSGYIKFGPFSITLSLVPIIVGGAICGPLSGAFLGLVFSVVVLINDAAAFLAVNPGGTVLTVLLKGTLAGLASGLVYSALRVIPGTESAGNWKTMLRVFISGIACPIVNTGIFVIGCYLFFMPTINEWAAGMGFESGTKYLFFGMIGINFLVEFATVVLLSPLIVRLIGIAANRRKV
;
A
#
# COMPACT_ATOMS: atom_id res chain seq x y z
N MET A 1 43.98 -2.82 11.25
CA MET A 1 43.11 -1.93 12.05
C MET A 1 42.10 -1.30 11.09
N SER A 2 40.90 -1.82 11.05
CA SER A 2 39.82 -1.38 10.17
C SER A 2 39.20 -0.10 10.78
N ASN A 3 39.36 1.01 10.07
CA ASN A 3 38.78 2.29 10.43
C ASN A 3 37.28 2.26 10.10
N GLN A 4 36.46 1.80 11.04
CA GLN A 4 35.00 1.93 10.97
C GLN A 4 34.66 3.40 11.22
N THR A 5 34.65 4.22 10.16
CA THR A 5 34.01 5.52 10.19
C THR A 5 32.53 5.33 10.47
N SER A 6 32.10 5.53 11.72
CA SER A 6 30.69 5.59 12.10
C SER A 6 30.07 6.74 11.33
N LYS A 7 29.32 6.44 10.26
CA LYS A 7 28.60 7.40 9.45
C LYS A 7 27.49 8.00 10.34
N THR A 8 27.74 9.15 10.95
CA THR A 8 26.73 9.90 11.69
C THR A 8 25.55 10.20 10.77
N MET A 9 24.36 9.77 11.17
CA MET A 9 23.14 10.04 10.38
C MET A 9 22.89 11.55 10.31
N THR A 10 22.55 12.04 9.12
CA THR A 10 22.18 13.45 8.94
C THR A 10 20.80 13.71 9.58
N ARG A 11 20.56 14.97 9.99
CA ARG A 11 19.26 15.41 10.56
C ARG A 11 18.09 15.00 9.67
N GLU A 12 18.26 15.05 8.36
CA GLU A 12 17.23 14.63 7.37
C GLU A 12 16.96 13.12 7.42
N GLN A 13 18.00 12.31 7.54
CA GLN A 13 17.86 10.85 7.66
C GLN A 13 17.14 10.46 8.95
N ILE A 14 17.48 11.10 10.07
CA ILE A 14 16.81 10.87 11.36
C ILE A 14 15.32 11.25 11.25
N HIS A 15 15.01 12.40 10.64
CA HIS A 15 13.62 12.84 10.46
C HIS A 15 12.81 11.86 9.60
N LYS A 16 13.37 11.37 8.49
CA LYS A 16 12.73 10.35 7.64
C LYS A 16 12.49 9.05 8.41
N LEU A 17 13.47 8.61 9.20
CA LEU A 17 13.36 7.39 10.01
C LEU A 17 12.24 7.50 11.04
N VAL A 18 12.20 8.59 11.80
CA VAL A 18 11.16 8.85 12.82
C VAL A 18 9.78 8.92 12.18
N LEU A 19 9.64 9.65 11.07
CA LEU A 19 8.37 9.76 10.36
C LEU A 19 7.91 8.39 9.81
N THR A 20 8.82 7.62 9.24
CA THR A 20 8.51 6.25 8.76
C THR A 20 8.07 5.35 9.92
N GLY A 21 8.69 5.45 11.09
CA GLY A 21 8.28 4.71 12.29
C GLY A 21 6.88 5.08 12.78
N ILE A 22 6.55 6.37 12.79
CA ILE A 22 5.20 6.85 13.15
C ILE A 22 4.16 6.34 12.14
N LEU A 23 4.47 6.44 10.83
CA LEU A 23 3.58 5.93 9.79
C LEU A 23 3.41 4.41 9.86
N ALA A 24 4.46 3.66 10.24
CA ALA A 24 4.36 2.21 10.44
C ALA A 24 3.39 1.87 11.59
N ALA A 25 3.45 2.59 12.70
CA ALA A 25 2.49 2.42 13.79
C ALA A 25 1.05 2.70 13.33
N ILE A 26 0.83 3.75 12.52
CA ILE A 26 -0.48 4.08 11.96
C ILE A 26 -0.95 2.96 11.01
N VAL A 27 -0.08 2.42 10.14
CA VAL A 27 -0.38 1.28 9.27
C VAL A 27 -0.85 0.08 10.08
N ILE A 28 -0.14 -0.27 11.15
CA ILE A 28 -0.49 -1.39 12.03
C ILE A 28 -1.88 -1.18 12.62
N VAL A 29 -2.11 -0.03 13.24
CA VAL A 29 -3.40 0.29 13.89
C VAL A 29 -4.55 0.25 12.87
N LEU A 30 -4.40 0.93 11.73
CA LEU A 30 -5.43 0.96 10.69
C LEU A 30 -5.71 -0.43 10.13
N GLN A 31 -4.69 -1.28 9.94
CA GLN A 31 -4.89 -2.63 9.42
C GLN A 31 -5.59 -3.54 10.43
N PHE A 32 -5.28 -3.44 11.71
CA PHE A 32 -6.03 -4.16 12.73
C PHE A 32 -7.51 -3.73 12.75
N PHE A 33 -7.79 -2.42 12.69
CA PHE A 33 -9.18 -1.93 12.62
C PHE A 33 -9.88 -2.35 11.33
N SER A 34 -9.18 -2.37 10.21
CA SER A 34 -9.71 -2.85 8.92
C SER A 34 -10.22 -4.29 9.00
N GLY A 35 -9.58 -5.14 9.78
CA GLY A 35 -9.98 -6.52 9.99
C GLY A 35 -11.37 -6.69 10.65
N TYR A 36 -11.89 -5.66 11.32
CA TYR A 36 -13.25 -5.65 11.86
C TYR A 36 -14.32 -5.26 10.84
N ILE A 37 -13.93 -4.57 9.75
CA ILE A 37 -14.85 -4.14 8.69
C ILE A 37 -14.65 -5.08 7.50
N LYS A 38 -15.37 -6.22 7.53
CA LYS A 38 -15.24 -7.26 6.50
C LYS A 38 -16.42 -7.21 5.52
N PHE A 39 -16.11 -7.29 4.24
CA PHE A 39 -17.06 -7.58 3.18
C PHE A 39 -16.70 -8.93 2.55
N GLY A 40 -17.42 -9.99 2.93
CA GLY A 40 -17.07 -11.36 2.58
C GLY A 40 -15.72 -11.79 3.21
N PRO A 41 -14.81 -12.43 2.47
CA PRO A 41 -13.50 -12.88 2.97
C PRO A 41 -12.45 -11.76 3.07
N PHE A 42 -12.80 -10.49 2.77
CA PHE A 42 -11.85 -9.36 2.73
C PHE A 42 -12.22 -8.24 3.68
N SER A 43 -11.20 -7.54 4.17
CA SER A 43 -11.30 -6.31 4.92
C SER A 43 -11.03 -5.09 4.03
N ILE A 44 -11.70 -3.96 4.33
CA ILE A 44 -11.44 -2.68 3.64
C ILE A 44 -10.06 -2.18 4.06
N THR A 45 -9.17 -1.94 3.10
CA THR A 45 -7.79 -1.53 3.35
C THR A 45 -7.66 0.00 3.42
N LEU A 46 -7.75 0.59 4.60
CA LEU A 46 -7.47 2.02 4.83
C LEU A 46 -5.96 2.30 4.98
N SER A 47 -5.17 1.27 5.21
CA SER A 47 -3.74 1.33 5.51
C SER A 47 -2.88 1.78 4.32
N LEU A 48 -3.42 1.79 3.09
CA LEU A 48 -2.70 2.27 1.91
C LEU A 48 -2.38 3.77 1.97
N VAL A 49 -3.21 4.58 2.64
CA VAL A 49 -3.00 6.02 2.75
C VAL A 49 -1.67 6.38 3.43
N PRO A 50 -1.36 5.91 4.65
CA PRO A 50 -0.05 6.19 5.26
C PRO A 50 1.12 5.59 4.48
N ILE A 51 0.93 4.49 3.73
CA ILE A 51 1.95 3.92 2.84
C ILE A 51 2.26 4.89 1.70
N ILE A 52 1.24 5.46 1.05
CA ILE A 52 1.38 6.45 -0.02
C ILE A 52 2.08 7.70 0.50
N VAL A 53 1.66 8.22 1.67
CA VAL A 53 2.27 9.38 2.33
C VAL A 53 3.74 9.13 2.62
N GLY A 54 4.07 7.97 3.19
CA GLY A 54 5.44 7.59 3.49
C GLY A 54 6.32 7.46 2.26
N GLY A 55 5.81 6.83 1.20
CA GLY A 55 6.49 6.73 -0.10
C GLY A 55 6.75 8.11 -0.72
N ALA A 56 5.80 9.03 -0.62
CA ALA A 56 5.92 10.39 -1.17
C ALA A 56 6.88 11.28 -0.37
N ILE A 57 6.83 11.25 0.97
CA ILE A 57 7.61 12.13 1.83
C ILE A 57 9.00 11.57 2.14
N CYS A 58 9.08 10.28 2.50
CA CYS A 58 10.32 9.65 2.96
C CYS A 58 11.07 8.91 1.84
N GLY A 59 10.40 8.67 0.71
CA GLY A 59 10.96 8.04 -0.49
C GLY A 59 10.50 6.60 -0.70
N PRO A 60 10.84 6.01 -1.88
CA PRO A 60 10.32 4.71 -2.31
C PRO A 60 10.63 3.56 -1.36
N LEU A 61 11.83 3.55 -0.76
CA LEU A 61 12.23 2.51 0.19
C LEU A 61 11.40 2.55 1.48
N SER A 62 11.05 3.76 1.96
CA SER A 62 10.14 3.91 3.10
C SER A 62 8.74 3.43 2.75
N GLY A 63 8.26 3.70 1.52
CA GLY A 63 7.01 3.15 1.01
C GLY A 63 7.02 1.62 0.99
N ALA A 64 8.10 1.02 0.48
CA ALA A 64 8.29 -0.44 0.47
C ALA A 64 8.29 -1.04 1.88
N PHE A 65 8.98 -0.41 2.82
CA PHE A 65 9.01 -0.84 4.22
C PHE A 65 7.61 -0.77 4.87
N LEU A 66 6.88 0.32 4.66
CA LEU A 66 5.50 0.45 5.16
C LEU A 66 4.56 -0.58 4.54
N GLY A 67 4.73 -0.87 3.24
CA GLY A 67 4.02 -1.92 2.54
C GLY A 67 4.37 -3.32 3.07
N LEU A 68 5.61 -3.56 3.48
CA LEU A 68 6.03 -4.80 4.14
C LEU A 68 5.38 -4.93 5.52
N VAL A 69 5.37 -3.88 6.33
CA VAL A 69 4.69 -3.84 7.63
C VAL A 69 3.20 -4.15 7.46
N PHE A 70 2.54 -3.50 6.50
CA PHE A 70 1.16 -3.79 6.14
C PHE A 70 0.96 -5.28 5.81
N SER A 71 1.81 -5.85 4.98
CA SER A 71 1.73 -7.26 4.57
C SER A 71 1.85 -8.23 5.75
N VAL A 72 2.75 -7.96 6.70
CA VAL A 72 2.90 -8.76 7.90
C VAL A 72 1.62 -8.74 8.73
N VAL A 73 0.99 -7.59 8.90
CA VAL A 73 -0.28 -7.48 9.64
C VAL A 73 -1.42 -8.20 8.91
N VAL A 74 -1.47 -8.11 7.57
CA VAL A 74 -2.45 -8.87 6.75
C VAL A 74 -2.28 -10.37 6.92
N LEU A 75 -1.04 -10.87 6.96
CA LEU A 75 -0.78 -12.30 7.18
C LEU A 75 -1.31 -12.79 8.54
N ILE A 76 -1.20 -11.96 9.57
CA ILE A 76 -1.64 -12.30 10.93
C ILE A 76 -3.17 -12.23 11.04
N ASN A 77 -3.79 -11.22 10.43
CA ASN A 77 -5.19 -10.83 10.71
C ASN A 77 -6.19 -11.32 9.64
N ASP A 78 -5.80 -11.34 8.37
CA ASP A 78 -6.73 -11.47 7.25
C ASP A 78 -6.47 -12.70 6.35
N ALA A 79 -5.29 -13.33 6.43
CA ALA A 79 -4.87 -14.34 5.46
C ALA A 79 -5.23 -15.78 5.84
N ALA A 80 -5.96 -16.02 6.93
CA ALA A 80 -6.18 -17.36 7.50
C ALA A 80 -6.76 -18.36 6.47
N ALA A 81 -7.76 -17.94 5.68
CA ALA A 81 -8.40 -18.80 4.68
C ALA A 81 -7.41 -19.25 3.58
N PHE A 82 -6.54 -18.36 3.12
CA PHE A 82 -5.52 -18.66 2.11
C PHE A 82 -4.35 -19.45 2.69
N LEU A 83 -3.96 -19.17 3.94
CA LEU A 83 -2.92 -19.91 4.65
C LEU A 83 -3.31 -21.38 4.85
N ALA A 84 -4.59 -21.68 5.07
CA ALA A 84 -5.09 -23.04 5.18
C ALA A 84 -4.98 -23.84 3.87
N VAL A 85 -5.03 -23.14 2.72
CA VAL A 85 -4.96 -23.77 1.38
C VAL A 85 -3.50 -23.96 0.93
N ASN A 86 -2.73 -22.89 0.91
CA ASN A 86 -1.34 -22.89 0.47
C ASN A 86 -0.53 -21.84 1.26
N PRO A 87 0.11 -22.23 2.37
CA PRO A 87 0.89 -21.30 3.22
C PRO A 87 1.98 -20.57 2.46
N GLY A 88 2.76 -21.28 1.63
CA GLY A 88 3.88 -20.70 0.88
C GLY A 88 3.42 -19.69 -0.16
N GLY A 89 2.41 -20.04 -0.95
CA GLY A 89 1.80 -19.14 -1.94
C GLY A 89 1.18 -17.91 -1.29
N THR A 90 0.55 -18.07 -0.12
CA THR A 90 -0.04 -16.95 0.63
C THR A 90 1.02 -15.97 1.12
N VAL A 91 2.05 -16.49 1.82
CA VAL A 91 3.13 -15.64 2.35
C VAL A 91 3.81 -14.87 1.22
N LEU A 92 4.16 -15.56 0.13
CA LEU A 92 4.80 -14.95 -1.03
C LEU A 92 3.93 -13.84 -1.64
N THR A 93 2.66 -14.16 -1.94
CA THR A 93 1.72 -13.21 -2.56
C THR A 93 1.50 -11.99 -1.68
N VAL A 94 1.24 -12.19 -0.39
CA VAL A 94 0.93 -11.10 0.53
C VAL A 94 2.14 -10.21 0.78
N LEU A 95 3.33 -10.76 0.97
CA LEU A 95 4.54 -9.97 1.15
C LEU A 95 4.88 -9.17 -0.11
N LEU A 96 4.78 -9.78 -1.30
CA LEU A 96 5.06 -9.10 -2.55
C LEU A 96 4.03 -7.99 -2.84
N LYS A 97 2.73 -8.26 -2.67
CA LYS A 97 1.70 -7.28 -3.03
C LYS A 97 1.86 -5.97 -2.24
N GLY A 98 2.03 -6.02 -0.93
CA GLY A 98 2.13 -4.82 -0.12
C GLY A 98 3.48 -4.12 -0.28
N THR A 99 4.59 -4.87 -0.28
CA THR A 99 5.93 -4.29 -0.45
C THR A 99 6.07 -3.58 -1.79
N LEU A 100 5.66 -4.23 -2.89
CA LEU A 100 5.74 -3.65 -4.23
C LEU A 100 4.72 -2.54 -4.46
N ALA A 101 3.56 -2.59 -3.83
CA ALA A 101 2.59 -1.49 -3.88
C ALA A 101 3.14 -0.20 -3.25
N GLY A 102 3.74 -0.30 -2.07
CA GLY A 102 4.38 0.84 -1.41
C GLY A 102 5.61 1.36 -2.18
N LEU A 103 6.42 0.46 -2.72
CA LEU A 103 7.55 0.79 -3.58
C LEU A 103 7.09 1.53 -4.84
N ALA A 104 6.10 0.98 -5.55
CA ALA A 104 5.58 1.55 -6.79
C ALA A 104 5.01 2.95 -6.60
N SER A 105 4.21 3.16 -5.56
CA SER A 105 3.67 4.48 -5.21
C SER A 105 4.79 5.50 -5.00
N GLY A 106 5.82 5.16 -4.21
CA GLY A 106 6.96 6.03 -3.96
C GLY A 106 7.81 6.30 -5.21
N LEU A 107 8.02 5.28 -6.07
CA LEU A 107 8.75 5.43 -7.34
C LEU A 107 7.99 6.34 -8.31
N VAL A 108 6.70 6.11 -8.50
CA VAL A 108 5.85 6.94 -9.36
C VAL A 108 5.84 8.39 -8.86
N TYR A 109 5.70 8.59 -7.55
CA TYR A 109 5.78 9.92 -6.96
C TYR A 109 7.13 10.60 -7.23
N SER A 110 8.23 9.88 -7.10
CA SER A 110 9.59 10.39 -7.34
C SER A 110 9.84 10.68 -8.82
N ALA A 111 9.39 9.80 -9.73
CA ALA A 111 9.52 9.97 -11.16
C ALA A 111 8.75 11.20 -11.67
N LEU A 112 7.54 11.42 -11.18
CA LEU A 112 6.74 12.59 -11.53
C LEU A 112 7.28 13.92 -10.96
N ARG A 113 8.29 13.89 -10.08
CA ARG A 113 8.96 15.09 -9.58
C ARG A 113 9.70 15.86 -10.66
N VAL A 114 10.10 15.20 -11.73
CA VAL A 114 10.79 15.81 -12.88
C VAL A 114 9.90 16.81 -13.65
N ILE A 115 8.57 16.71 -13.48
CA ILE A 115 7.62 17.61 -14.14
C ILE A 115 7.69 19.01 -13.50
N PRO A 116 8.05 20.09 -14.27
CA PRO A 116 8.15 21.44 -13.71
C PRO A 116 6.82 21.92 -13.12
N GLY A 117 6.91 22.59 -11.96
CA GLY A 117 5.74 23.16 -11.26
C GLY A 117 4.99 22.21 -10.34
N THR A 118 5.51 21.00 -10.08
CA THR A 118 4.94 20.05 -9.11
C THR A 118 5.47 20.26 -7.68
N GLU A 119 6.31 21.29 -7.45
CA GLU A 119 6.96 21.52 -6.15
C GLU A 119 6.15 22.43 -5.21
N SER A 120 5.19 23.19 -5.72
CA SER A 120 4.40 24.11 -4.91
C SER A 120 3.17 23.42 -4.34
N ALA A 121 3.05 23.42 -3.02
CA ALA A 121 1.83 22.98 -2.34
C ALA A 121 0.64 23.86 -2.80
N GLY A 122 -0.45 23.21 -3.26
CA GLY A 122 -1.65 23.90 -3.74
C GLY A 122 -1.77 24.02 -5.27
N ASN A 123 -0.77 23.61 -6.04
CA ASN A 123 -0.87 23.57 -7.49
C ASN A 123 -1.58 22.27 -7.95
N TRP A 124 -2.46 22.36 -8.94
CA TRP A 124 -3.16 21.23 -9.54
C TRP A 124 -2.21 20.12 -10.02
N LYS A 125 -1.00 20.49 -10.48
CA LYS A 125 0.06 19.55 -10.89
C LYS A 125 0.55 18.69 -9.72
N THR A 126 0.71 19.27 -8.54
CA THR A 126 1.07 18.54 -7.32
C THR A 126 -0.06 17.58 -6.90
N MET A 127 -1.31 18.04 -7.02
CA MET A 127 -2.47 17.19 -6.76
C MET A 127 -2.53 16.01 -7.73
N LEU A 128 -2.32 16.24 -9.04
CA LEU A 128 -2.26 15.19 -10.05
C LEU A 128 -1.14 14.18 -9.79
N ARG A 129 0.04 14.67 -9.39
CA ARG A 129 1.17 13.81 -9.02
C ARG A 129 0.83 12.90 -7.83
N VAL A 130 0.24 13.44 -6.77
CA VAL A 130 -0.19 12.67 -5.60
C VAL A 130 -1.26 11.66 -6.01
N PHE A 131 -2.21 12.07 -6.83
CA PHE A 131 -3.28 11.22 -7.32
C PHE A 131 -2.75 10.03 -8.14
N ILE A 132 -1.90 10.27 -9.14
CA ILE A 132 -1.32 9.21 -9.98
C ILE A 132 -0.48 8.24 -9.14
N SER A 133 0.36 8.77 -8.26
CA SER A 133 1.18 7.92 -7.38
C SER A 133 0.33 7.15 -6.36
N GLY A 134 -0.76 7.77 -5.89
CA GLY A 134 -1.71 7.16 -4.98
C GLY A 134 -2.46 5.99 -5.62
N ILE A 135 -2.91 6.14 -6.87
CA ILE A 135 -3.61 5.07 -7.62
C ILE A 135 -2.65 3.92 -7.96
N ALA A 136 -1.37 4.18 -8.19
CA ALA A 136 -0.39 3.12 -8.42
C ALA A 136 -0.34 2.11 -7.27
N CYS A 137 -0.58 2.55 -6.02
CA CYS A 137 -0.56 1.68 -4.85
C CYS A 137 -1.64 0.58 -4.91
N PRO A 138 -2.95 0.88 -4.97
CA PRO A 138 -3.98 -0.15 -5.06
C PRO A 138 -3.91 -0.97 -6.35
N ILE A 139 -3.51 -0.39 -7.49
CA ILE A 139 -3.33 -1.16 -8.74
C ILE A 139 -2.29 -2.25 -8.54
N VAL A 140 -1.13 -1.94 -8.00
CA VAL A 140 -0.05 -2.92 -7.79
C VAL A 140 -0.44 -3.92 -6.70
N ASN A 141 -1.05 -3.45 -5.59
CA ASN A 141 -1.53 -4.32 -4.52
C ASN A 141 -2.51 -5.37 -5.05
N THR A 142 -3.55 -4.92 -5.75
CA THR A 142 -4.58 -5.80 -6.30
C THR A 142 -4.06 -6.64 -7.46
N GLY A 143 -3.25 -6.07 -8.35
CA GLY A 143 -2.67 -6.80 -9.49
C GLY A 143 -1.82 -7.99 -9.07
N ILE A 144 -0.94 -7.81 -8.09
CA ILE A 144 -0.11 -8.90 -7.54
C ILE A 144 -0.98 -9.95 -6.83
N PHE A 145 -2.02 -9.49 -6.10
CA PHE A 145 -2.96 -10.41 -5.48
C PHE A 145 -3.69 -11.28 -6.52
N VAL A 146 -4.17 -10.68 -7.61
CA VAL A 146 -4.79 -11.41 -8.73
C VAL A 146 -3.83 -12.44 -9.32
N ILE A 147 -2.59 -12.05 -9.60
CA ILE A 147 -1.57 -12.97 -10.12
C ILE A 147 -1.36 -14.13 -9.15
N GLY A 148 -1.21 -13.86 -7.84
CA GLY A 148 -1.08 -14.89 -6.82
C GLY A 148 -2.29 -15.82 -6.74
N CYS A 149 -3.51 -15.29 -6.88
CA CYS A 149 -4.73 -16.10 -6.94
C CYS A 149 -4.73 -17.07 -8.12
N TYR A 150 -4.34 -16.60 -9.30
CA TYR A 150 -4.26 -17.46 -10.49
C TYR A 150 -3.16 -18.53 -10.37
N LEU A 151 -2.02 -18.21 -9.75
CA LEU A 151 -0.91 -19.15 -9.64
C LEU A 151 -1.12 -20.22 -8.57
N PHE A 152 -1.75 -19.86 -7.45
CA PHE A 152 -1.74 -20.70 -6.24
C PHE A 152 -3.11 -21.14 -5.74
N PHE A 153 -4.21 -20.43 -6.13
CA PHE A 153 -5.49 -20.57 -5.43
C PHE A 153 -6.70 -20.83 -6.35
N MET A 154 -6.54 -20.85 -7.69
CA MET A 154 -7.68 -20.99 -8.61
C MET A 154 -8.55 -22.22 -8.36
N PRO A 155 -8.02 -23.42 -8.05
CA PRO A 155 -8.87 -24.57 -7.73
C PRO A 155 -9.83 -24.27 -6.58
N THR A 156 -9.31 -23.76 -5.46
CA THR A 156 -10.10 -23.41 -4.28
C THR A 156 -11.05 -22.23 -4.53
N ILE A 157 -10.62 -21.24 -5.31
CA ILE A 157 -11.48 -20.10 -5.69
C ILE A 157 -12.66 -20.57 -6.52
N ASN A 158 -12.50 -21.59 -7.39
CA ASN A 158 -13.60 -22.20 -8.14
C ASN A 158 -14.61 -22.91 -7.22
N GLU A 159 -14.12 -23.62 -6.18
CA GLU A 159 -14.98 -24.26 -5.18
C GLU A 159 -15.77 -23.21 -4.38
N TRP A 160 -15.12 -22.13 -3.94
CA TRP A 160 -15.79 -21.03 -3.26
C TRP A 160 -16.81 -20.31 -4.15
N ALA A 161 -16.49 -20.14 -5.43
CA ALA A 161 -17.39 -19.55 -6.41
C ALA A 161 -18.69 -20.37 -6.56
N ALA A 162 -18.58 -21.69 -6.69
CA ALA A 162 -19.71 -22.59 -6.77
C ALA A 162 -20.57 -22.51 -5.50
N GLY A 163 -19.96 -22.48 -4.32
CA GLY A 163 -20.67 -22.34 -3.05
C GLY A 163 -21.38 -20.98 -2.87
N MET A 164 -20.95 -19.95 -3.58
CA MET A 164 -21.52 -18.59 -3.56
C MET A 164 -22.46 -18.30 -4.74
N GLY A 165 -22.72 -19.29 -5.61
CA GLY A 165 -23.61 -19.15 -6.77
C GLY A 165 -23.02 -18.39 -7.96
N PHE A 166 -21.68 -18.27 -8.03
CA PHE A 166 -21.01 -17.69 -9.20
C PHE A 166 -20.76 -18.75 -10.28
N GLU A 167 -20.88 -18.35 -11.54
CA GLU A 167 -20.67 -19.25 -12.70
C GLU A 167 -19.20 -19.71 -12.86
N SER A 168 -18.24 -18.93 -12.33
CA SER A 168 -16.82 -19.26 -12.42
C SER A 168 -16.01 -18.59 -11.31
N GLY A 169 -14.86 -19.19 -10.94
CA GLY A 169 -13.92 -18.61 -10.00
C GLY A 169 -13.38 -17.26 -10.44
N THR A 170 -13.20 -17.04 -11.73
CA THR A 170 -12.79 -15.73 -12.28
C THR A 170 -13.85 -14.66 -12.01
N LYS A 171 -15.14 -14.95 -12.26
CA LYS A 171 -16.23 -13.99 -11.93
C LYS A 171 -16.29 -13.72 -10.44
N TYR A 172 -16.16 -14.74 -9.61
CA TYR A 172 -16.10 -14.58 -8.15
C TYR A 172 -14.89 -13.76 -7.72
N LEU A 173 -13.71 -14.02 -8.28
CA LEU A 173 -12.49 -13.26 -7.96
C LEU A 173 -12.67 -11.77 -8.25
N PHE A 174 -13.15 -11.39 -9.43
CA PHE A 174 -13.26 -9.98 -9.81
C PHE A 174 -14.47 -9.27 -9.18
N PHE A 175 -15.63 -9.90 -9.11
CA PHE A 175 -16.86 -9.25 -8.62
C PHE A 175 -17.16 -9.53 -7.15
N GLY A 176 -16.83 -10.73 -6.66
CA GLY A 176 -17.09 -11.12 -5.28
C GLY A 176 -15.96 -10.74 -4.32
N MET A 177 -14.71 -10.82 -4.79
CA MET A 177 -13.54 -10.66 -3.92
C MET A 177 -12.87 -9.30 -4.06
N ILE A 178 -12.52 -8.90 -5.28
CA ILE A 178 -11.66 -7.75 -5.55
C ILE A 178 -12.47 -6.48 -5.78
N GLY A 179 -13.61 -6.58 -6.46
CA GLY A 179 -14.31 -5.41 -7.00
C GLY A 179 -14.64 -4.37 -5.95
N ILE A 180 -15.29 -4.76 -4.86
CA ILE A 180 -15.67 -3.84 -3.78
C ILE A 180 -14.42 -3.29 -3.08
N ASN A 181 -13.44 -4.16 -2.76
CA ASN A 181 -12.24 -3.73 -2.07
C ASN A 181 -11.44 -2.72 -2.88
N PHE A 182 -11.21 -2.99 -4.17
CA PHE A 182 -10.51 -2.08 -5.07
C PHE A 182 -11.24 -0.74 -5.22
N LEU A 183 -12.57 -0.75 -5.36
CA LEU A 183 -13.36 0.48 -5.46
C LEU A 183 -13.25 1.34 -4.19
N VAL A 184 -13.28 0.71 -3.01
CA VAL A 184 -13.12 1.42 -1.74
C VAL A 184 -11.70 1.96 -1.58
N GLU A 185 -10.68 1.18 -1.90
CA GLU A 185 -9.28 1.65 -1.89
C GLU A 185 -9.09 2.84 -2.84
N PHE A 186 -9.61 2.74 -4.06
CA PHE A 186 -9.56 3.80 -5.06
C PHE A 186 -10.29 5.06 -4.57
N ALA A 187 -11.53 4.93 -4.10
CA ALA A 187 -12.31 6.04 -3.56
C ALA A 187 -11.60 6.71 -2.37
N THR A 188 -11.01 5.91 -1.48
CA THR A 188 -10.24 6.41 -0.34
C THR A 188 -9.04 7.25 -0.79
N VAL A 189 -8.28 6.79 -1.79
CA VAL A 189 -7.17 7.56 -2.37
C VAL A 189 -7.65 8.86 -3.00
N VAL A 190 -8.75 8.83 -3.76
CA VAL A 190 -9.33 10.03 -4.39
C VAL A 190 -9.74 11.05 -3.33
N LEU A 191 -10.54 10.63 -2.35
CA LEU A 191 -11.08 11.49 -1.30
C LEU A 191 -9.99 12.07 -0.39
N LEU A 192 -8.92 11.30 -0.12
CA LEU A 192 -7.84 11.72 0.77
C LEU A 192 -6.67 12.39 0.03
N SER A 193 -6.66 12.41 -1.30
CA SER A 193 -5.61 13.10 -2.08
C SER A 193 -5.37 14.56 -1.66
N PRO A 194 -6.40 15.40 -1.39
CA PRO A 194 -6.17 16.77 -0.93
C PRO A 194 -5.48 16.83 0.44
N LEU A 195 -5.82 15.91 1.34
CA LEU A 195 -5.17 15.78 2.66
C LEU A 195 -3.72 15.37 2.51
N ILE A 196 -3.44 14.39 1.63
CA ILE A 196 -2.08 13.91 1.34
C ILE A 196 -1.23 15.07 0.79
N VAL A 197 -1.76 15.88 -0.13
CA VAL A 197 -1.07 17.07 -0.65
C VAL A 197 -0.72 18.05 0.46
N ARG A 198 -1.65 18.31 1.39
CA ARG A 198 -1.39 19.19 2.55
C ARG A 198 -0.29 18.65 3.44
N LEU A 199 -0.30 17.36 3.76
CA LEU A 199 0.72 16.71 4.60
C LEU A 199 2.11 16.80 3.94
N ILE A 200 2.19 16.56 2.64
CA ILE A 200 3.43 16.69 1.86
C ILE A 200 3.92 18.15 1.89
N GLY A 201 3.02 19.14 1.72
CA GLY A 201 3.35 20.54 1.79
C GLY A 201 3.92 20.98 3.14
N ILE A 202 3.32 20.54 4.25
CA ILE A 202 3.81 20.80 5.60
C ILE A 202 5.21 20.18 5.81
N ALA A 203 5.40 18.94 5.37
CA ALA A 203 6.69 18.26 5.47
C ALA A 203 7.78 18.94 4.64
N ALA A 204 7.44 19.44 3.44
CA ALA A 204 8.38 20.18 2.58
C ALA A 204 8.81 21.52 3.19
N ASN A 205 7.89 22.28 3.80
CA ASN A 205 8.20 23.56 4.43
C ASN A 205 9.10 23.41 5.67
N ARG A 206 8.95 22.35 6.45
CA ARG A 206 9.81 22.07 7.60
C ARG A 206 11.25 21.70 7.22
N ARG A 207 11.51 21.33 5.97
CA ARG A 207 12.89 21.07 5.48
C ARG A 207 13.66 22.33 5.11
N LYS A 208 12.99 23.48 4.97
CA LYS A 208 13.60 24.76 4.57
C LYS A 208 14.04 25.61 5.78
N VAL A 209 13.68 25.20 6.99
CA VAL A 209 14.10 25.77 8.28
C VAL A 209 15.11 24.84 8.96
#